data_2a0913438627eb773022df7ffc57bcc9
#
_entry.id   2a0913438627eb773022df7ffc57bcc9
#
_cell.length_a   1.000
_cell.length_b   1.000
_cell.length_c   1.000
_cell.angle_alpha   90.00
_cell.angle_beta   90.00
_cell.angle_gamma   90.00
#
_symmetry.space_group_name_H-M   'P 1'
#
loop_
_entity.id
_entity.type
_entity.pdbx_description
1 polymer ?
#
loop_
_entity_poly.entity_id
_entity_poly.type
_entity_poly.pdbx_seq_one_letter_code
_entity_poly.pdbx_strand_id
1 'polypeptide(L)'
;MPTRKSRLFPDLKPQNEHERFMLEAIKEAEKAIDKNECPIGCVIVKDGRVFVRAHNLRLTKGNAICHAEVTAIDKACRKMGDFRLNDCDMYVTLEPCTMCAGAIIQSRIRKVYFGAYEPKSGAVCSCNDIFNVIHGHNHKVEYEGGLLEEQCAAMMKDFFKNIRIRDSKKD
;
A
#
# COMPACT_ATOMS: atom_id res chain seq x y z
N MET A 1 -18.88 12.90 6.96
CA MET A 1 -17.82 13.60 7.70
C MET A 1 -16.79 14.12 6.72
N PRO A 2 -16.30 15.35 6.87
CA PRO A 2 -15.25 15.85 5.99
C PRO A 2 -14.02 14.95 6.14
N THR A 3 -13.51 14.44 5.02
CA THR A 3 -12.30 13.63 4.98
C THR A 3 -11.12 14.49 5.44
N ARG A 4 -10.39 14.02 6.46
CA ARG A 4 -9.18 14.70 6.94
C ARG A 4 -8.23 14.94 5.76
N LYS A 5 -7.74 16.15 5.58
CA LYS A 5 -6.75 16.46 4.56
C LYS A 5 -5.42 15.72 4.83
N SER A 6 -4.65 15.43 3.80
CA SER A 6 -3.27 14.99 3.94
C SER A 6 -2.44 16.10 4.61
N ARG A 7 -1.54 15.73 5.51
CA ARG A 7 -0.63 16.66 6.18
C ARG A 7 0.54 17.04 5.25
N LEU A 8 1.02 16.06 4.49
CA LEU A 8 2.16 16.25 3.59
C LEU A 8 1.75 16.95 2.29
N PHE A 9 0.50 16.74 1.86
CA PHE A 9 -0.03 17.28 0.62
C PHE A 9 -1.38 17.98 0.86
N PRO A 10 -1.42 19.11 1.62
CA PRO A 10 -2.67 19.75 2.03
C PRO A 10 -3.48 20.32 0.86
N ASP A 11 -2.82 20.66 -0.23
CA ASP A 11 -3.43 21.24 -1.43
C ASP A 11 -3.74 20.22 -2.52
N LEU A 12 -3.38 18.94 -2.31
CA LEU A 12 -3.66 17.87 -3.25
C LEU A 12 -5.17 17.62 -3.34
N LYS A 13 -5.69 17.83 -4.54
CA LYS A 13 -7.09 17.60 -4.87
C LYS A 13 -7.18 16.41 -5.82
N PRO A 14 -7.76 15.30 -5.40
CA PRO A 14 -7.95 14.15 -6.27
C PRO A 14 -8.86 14.52 -7.45
N GLN A 15 -8.48 14.12 -8.64
CA GLN A 15 -9.18 14.43 -9.91
C GLN A 15 -10.26 13.39 -10.25
N ASN A 16 -10.17 12.22 -9.65
CA ASN A 16 -11.08 11.10 -9.88
C ASN A 16 -11.19 10.22 -8.61
N GLU A 17 -12.02 9.21 -8.70
CA GLU A 17 -12.26 8.29 -7.58
C GLU A 17 -11.02 7.49 -7.17
N HIS A 18 -10.22 7.05 -8.14
CA HIS A 18 -9.00 6.28 -7.86
C HIS A 18 -7.96 7.13 -7.11
N GLU A 19 -7.74 8.37 -7.52
CA GLU A 19 -6.88 9.29 -6.78
C GLU A 19 -7.42 9.58 -5.38
N ARG A 20 -8.74 9.66 -5.21
CA ARG A 20 -9.36 9.81 -3.89
C ARG A 20 -9.02 8.65 -2.96
N PHE A 21 -9.06 7.41 -3.44
CA PHE A 21 -8.68 6.24 -2.65
C PHE A 21 -7.17 6.16 -2.40
N MET A 22 -6.35 6.53 -3.39
CA MET A 22 -4.91 6.62 -3.18
C MET A 22 -4.55 7.69 -2.15
N LEU A 23 -5.25 8.82 -2.12
CA LEU A 23 -5.07 9.83 -1.08
C LEU A 23 -5.39 9.29 0.32
N GLU A 24 -6.38 8.40 0.46
CA GLU A 24 -6.64 7.71 1.74
C GLU A 24 -5.48 6.77 2.12
N ALA A 25 -4.86 6.08 1.16
CA ALA A 25 -3.64 5.29 1.40
C ALA A 25 -2.44 6.18 1.80
N ILE A 26 -2.27 7.33 1.18
CA ILE A 26 -1.25 8.33 1.56
C ILE A 26 -1.43 8.77 3.03
N LYS A 27 -2.65 9.04 3.47
CA LYS A 27 -2.93 9.40 4.88
C LYS A 27 -2.60 8.26 5.86
N GLU A 28 -2.73 7.02 5.44
CA GLU A 28 -2.25 5.89 6.23
C GLU A 28 -0.72 5.83 6.28
N ALA A 29 -0.03 6.10 5.16
CA ALA A 29 1.43 6.20 5.13
C ALA A 29 1.95 7.31 6.07
N GLU A 30 1.26 8.44 6.18
CA GLU A 30 1.58 9.49 7.14
C GLU A 30 1.57 9.00 8.60
N LYS A 31 0.65 8.10 8.95
CA LYS A 31 0.60 7.48 10.29
C LYS A 31 1.77 6.55 10.54
N ALA A 32 2.29 5.90 9.50
CA ALA A 32 3.49 5.08 9.59
C ALA A 32 4.71 5.94 9.93
N ILE A 33 4.84 7.12 9.32
CA ILE A 33 5.93 8.08 9.62
C ILE A 33 5.94 8.45 11.10
N ASP A 34 4.79 8.70 11.71
CA ASP A 34 4.67 9.04 13.14
C ASP A 34 5.20 7.93 14.06
N LYS A 35 5.29 6.71 13.57
CA LYS A 35 5.82 5.53 14.28
C LYS A 35 7.24 5.16 13.87
N ASN A 36 7.91 5.99 13.09
CA ASN A 36 9.21 5.69 12.45
C ASN A 36 9.17 4.44 11.56
N GLU A 37 8.02 4.09 11.05
CA GLU A 37 7.82 3.03 10.07
C GLU A 37 8.01 3.56 8.64
N CYS A 38 8.42 2.68 7.74
CA CYS A 38 8.45 3.00 6.31
C CYS A 38 7.06 3.51 5.86
N PRO A 39 6.97 4.64 5.15
CA PRO A 39 5.71 5.30 4.84
C PRO A 39 4.94 4.59 3.72
N ILE A 40 4.46 3.42 4.04
CA ILE A 40 3.59 2.63 3.16
C ILE A 40 2.21 2.55 3.80
N GLY A 41 1.23 3.04 3.07
CA GLY A 41 -0.18 2.99 3.44
C GLY A 41 -0.98 2.19 2.43
N CYS A 42 -2.02 1.53 2.92
CA CYS A 42 -2.87 0.67 2.11
C CYS A 42 -4.33 0.82 2.55
N VAL A 43 -5.21 0.90 1.57
CA VAL A 43 -6.66 0.77 1.79
C VAL A 43 -7.22 -0.30 0.89
N ILE A 44 -8.21 -1.04 1.39
CA ILE A 44 -9.02 -1.94 0.58
C ILE A 44 -10.39 -1.31 0.44
N VAL A 45 -10.88 -1.27 -0.80
CA VAL A 45 -12.14 -0.66 -1.19
C VAL A 45 -13.12 -1.75 -1.58
N LYS A 46 -14.35 -1.64 -1.10
CA LYS A 46 -15.48 -2.48 -1.46
C LYS A 46 -16.70 -1.60 -1.70
N ASP A 47 -17.46 -1.88 -2.76
CA ASP A 47 -18.68 -1.14 -3.12
C ASP A 47 -18.47 0.40 -3.13
N GLY A 48 -17.36 0.87 -3.75
CA GLY A 48 -17.03 2.29 -3.87
C GLY A 48 -16.70 2.99 -2.55
N ARG A 49 -16.41 2.25 -1.48
CA ARG A 49 -16.09 2.79 -0.14
C ARG A 49 -14.85 2.14 0.44
N VAL A 50 -14.08 2.92 1.20
CA VAL A 50 -12.96 2.37 1.97
C VAL A 50 -13.48 1.40 3.02
N PHE A 51 -13.15 0.12 2.82
CA PHE A 51 -13.57 -0.98 3.68
C PHE A 51 -12.65 -1.15 4.89
N VAL A 52 -11.32 -1.13 4.65
CA VAL A 52 -10.29 -1.17 5.70
C VAL A 52 -9.13 -0.25 5.36
N ARG A 53 -8.38 0.13 6.40
CA ARG A 53 -7.16 0.93 6.33
C ARG A 53 -6.03 0.27 7.09
N ALA A 54 -4.82 0.33 6.54
CA ALA A 54 -3.61 -0.16 7.19
C ALA A 54 -2.37 0.62 6.76
N HIS A 55 -1.33 0.51 7.54
CA HIS A 55 0.00 1.03 7.22
C HIS A 55 1.05 0.06 7.75
N ASN A 56 2.28 0.23 7.30
CA ASN A 56 3.39 -0.61 7.72
C ASN A 56 3.58 -0.55 9.24
N LEU A 57 3.76 -1.72 9.86
CA LEU A 57 3.93 -1.89 11.31
C LEU A 57 5.07 -2.88 11.64
N ARG A 58 5.99 -3.08 10.69
CA ARG A 58 7.04 -4.09 10.82
C ARG A 58 7.93 -3.87 12.04
N LEU A 59 8.39 -2.65 12.25
CA LEU A 59 9.22 -2.29 13.42
C LEU A 59 8.39 -2.24 14.69
N THR A 60 7.24 -1.61 14.66
CA THR A 60 6.34 -1.45 15.82
C THR A 60 5.94 -2.79 16.42
N LYS A 61 5.70 -3.80 15.59
CA LYS A 61 5.28 -5.14 16.02
C LYS A 61 6.44 -6.14 16.10
N GLY A 62 7.66 -5.77 15.67
CA GLY A 62 8.76 -6.72 15.58
C GLY A 62 8.43 -7.93 14.70
N ASN A 63 7.69 -7.72 13.61
CA ASN A 63 7.17 -8.80 12.78
C ASN A 63 7.35 -8.48 11.28
N ALA A 64 8.16 -9.29 10.61
CA ALA A 64 8.54 -9.11 9.22
C ALA A 64 7.36 -9.11 8.22
N ILE A 65 6.26 -9.78 8.54
CA ILE A 65 5.09 -9.86 7.65
C ILE A 65 4.10 -8.71 7.81
N CYS A 66 4.29 -7.84 8.80
CA CYS A 66 3.37 -6.72 9.06
C CYS A 66 3.56 -5.55 8.08
N HIS A 67 3.61 -5.83 6.77
CA HIS A 67 3.49 -4.84 5.72
C HIS A 67 2.06 -4.29 5.65
N ALA A 68 1.89 -3.11 5.08
CA ALA A 68 0.60 -2.44 4.96
C ALA A 68 -0.45 -3.33 4.26
N GLU A 69 -0.06 -3.99 3.16
CA GLU A 69 -0.93 -4.83 2.34
C GLU A 69 -1.40 -6.08 3.10
N VAL A 70 -0.48 -6.82 3.71
CA VAL A 70 -0.81 -8.02 4.50
C VAL A 70 -1.68 -7.66 5.69
N THR A 71 -1.38 -6.54 6.36
CA THR A 71 -2.19 -6.02 7.47
C THR A 71 -3.60 -5.62 7.00
N ALA A 72 -3.71 -5.01 5.81
CA ALA A 72 -5.01 -4.66 5.22
C ALA A 72 -5.84 -5.92 4.88
N ILE A 73 -5.20 -6.93 4.27
CA ILE A 73 -5.84 -8.21 3.94
C ILE A 73 -6.34 -8.91 5.21
N ASP A 74 -5.52 -9.02 6.25
CA ASP A 74 -5.94 -9.63 7.54
C ASP A 74 -7.18 -8.92 8.11
N LYS A 75 -7.17 -7.60 8.15
CA LYS A 75 -8.32 -6.81 8.60
C LYS A 75 -9.57 -7.02 7.74
N ALA A 76 -9.39 -7.05 6.41
CA ALA A 76 -10.51 -7.22 5.49
C ALA A 76 -11.15 -8.60 5.62
N CYS A 77 -10.33 -9.67 5.68
CA CYS A 77 -10.79 -11.03 5.85
C CYS A 77 -11.56 -11.20 7.17
N ARG A 78 -11.02 -10.69 8.28
CA ARG A 78 -11.72 -10.71 9.59
C ARG A 78 -13.04 -9.97 9.55
N LYS A 79 -13.07 -8.79 8.93
CA LYS A 79 -14.30 -7.99 8.82
C LYS A 79 -15.33 -8.62 7.88
N MET A 80 -14.86 -9.30 6.82
CA MET A 80 -15.70 -10.01 5.85
C MET A 80 -16.24 -11.33 6.43
N GLY A 81 -15.48 -11.99 7.30
CA GLY A 81 -15.73 -13.37 7.73
C GLY A 81 -15.40 -14.40 6.64
N ASP A 82 -14.62 -14.02 5.63
CA ASP A 82 -14.19 -14.86 4.50
C ASP A 82 -12.77 -14.44 4.07
N PHE A 83 -11.97 -15.40 3.61
CA PHE A 83 -10.66 -15.10 3.03
C PHE A 83 -10.74 -14.56 1.58
N ARG A 84 -11.87 -14.70 0.92
CA ARG A 84 -12.09 -14.28 -0.47
C ARG A 84 -12.54 -12.83 -0.54
N LEU A 85 -11.72 -11.99 -1.16
CA LEU A 85 -11.95 -10.56 -1.35
C LEU A 85 -12.21 -10.23 -2.83
N ASN A 86 -12.97 -11.09 -3.53
CA ASN A 86 -13.19 -11.02 -4.98
C ASN A 86 -13.76 -9.68 -5.48
N ASP A 87 -14.57 -9.00 -4.65
CA ASP A 87 -15.21 -7.73 -4.99
C ASP A 87 -14.45 -6.52 -4.44
N CYS A 88 -13.20 -6.73 -4.01
CA CYS A 88 -12.40 -5.69 -3.40
C CYS A 88 -11.24 -5.26 -4.30
N ASP A 89 -10.95 -3.97 -4.29
CA ASP A 89 -9.78 -3.37 -4.89
C ASP A 89 -8.82 -2.87 -3.80
N MET A 90 -7.51 -2.99 -4.05
CA MET A 90 -6.48 -2.50 -3.15
C MET A 90 -5.81 -1.25 -3.70
N TYR A 91 -5.59 -0.26 -2.85
CA TYR A 91 -4.78 0.93 -3.13
C TYR A 91 -3.63 0.98 -2.14
N VAL A 92 -2.41 0.99 -2.64
CA VAL A 92 -1.18 0.98 -1.83
C VAL A 92 -0.18 1.99 -2.37
N THR A 93 0.49 2.70 -1.50
CA THR A 93 1.38 3.81 -1.91
C THR A 93 2.67 3.38 -2.58
N LEU A 94 3.09 2.13 -2.41
CA LEU A 94 4.28 1.54 -3.04
C LEU A 94 3.93 0.22 -3.71
N GLU A 95 4.59 -0.07 -4.83
CA GLU A 95 4.45 -1.36 -5.51
C GLU A 95 4.67 -2.54 -4.56
N PRO A 96 3.74 -3.51 -4.50
CA PRO A 96 3.85 -4.66 -3.61
C PRO A 96 5.10 -5.51 -3.86
N CYS A 97 5.73 -5.96 -2.77
CA CYS A 97 6.82 -6.94 -2.81
C CYS A 97 6.29 -8.36 -3.05
N THR A 98 7.20 -9.32 -3.23
CA THR A 98 6.87 -10.73 -3.49
C THR A 98 5.92 -11.35 -2.46
N MET A 99 6.15 -11.10 -1.18
CA MET A 99 5.28 -11.59 -0.10
C MET A 99 3.86 -11.03 -0.22
N CYS A 100 3.75 -9.70 -0.40
CA CYS A 100 2.46 -9.03 -0.53
C CYS A 100 1.73 -9.42 -1.81
N ALA A 101 2.44 -9.54 -2.93
CA ALA A 101 1.85 -10.01 -4.19
C ALA A 101 1.26 -11.42 -4.05
N GLY A 102 1.96 -12.33 -3.37
CA GLY A 102 1.45 -13.65 -3.05
C GLY A 102 0.19 -13.60 -2.17
N ALA A 103 0.20 -12.78 -1.12
CA ALA A 103 -0.97 -12.59 -0.25
C ALA A 103 -2.18 -12.01 -0.99
N ILE A 104 -1.95 -11.08 -1.91
CA ILE A 104 -2.98 -10.48 -2.77
C ILE A 104 -3.65 -11.55 -3.64
N ILE A 105 -2.85 -12.44 -4.28
CA ILE A 105 -3.37 -13.55 -5.08
C ILE A 105 -4.19 -14.50 -4.19
N GLN A 106 -3.66 -14.90 -3.04
CA GLN A 106 -4.33 -15.85 -2.13
C GLN A 106 -5.65 -15.31 -1.59
N SER A 107 -5.73 -14.02 -1.32
CA SER A 107 -6.95 -13.36 -0.85
C SER A 107 -7.94 -13.02 -1.98
N ARG A 108 -7.59 -13.28 -3.24
CA ARG A 108 -8.43 -13.05 -4.42
C ARG A 108 -8.87 -11.60 -4.61
N ILE A 109 -8.02 -10.65 -4.25
CA ILE A 109 -8.22 -9.23 -4.59
C ILE A 109 -8.38 -9.08 -6.11
N ARG A 110 -9.37 -8.31 -6.53
CA ARG A 110 -9.71 -8.12 -7.95
C ARG A 110 -8.65 -7.30 -8.69
N LYS A 111 -8.32 -6.13 -8.17
CA LYS A 111 -7.37 -5.20 -8.78
C LYS A 111 -6.53 -4.48 -7.73
N VAL A 112 -5.27 -4.24 -8.07
CA VAL A 112 -4.33 -3.45 -7.27
C VAL A 112 -3.97 -2.17 -8.00
N TYR A 113 -4.12 -1.05 -7.31
CA TYR A 113 -3.60 0.25 -7.71
C TYR A 113 -2.43 0.59 -6.80
N PHE A 114 -1.27 0.90 -7.36
CA PHE A 114 -0.14 1.34 -6.56
C PHE A 114 0.40 2.71 -7.01
N GLY A 115 1.00 3.43 -6.08
CA GLY A 115 1.55 4.75 -6.34
C GLY A 115 2.93 4.67 -6.96
N ALA A 116 3.97 4.64 -6.14
CA ALA A 116 5.35 4.58 -6.60
C ALA A 116 5.76 3.16 -7.03
N TYR A 117 6.59 3.09 -8.07
CA TYR A 117 7.28 1.86 -8.47
C TYR A 117 8.44 1.54 -7.51
N GLU A 118 8.71 0.26 -7.27
CA GLU A 118 9.80 -0.20 -6.42
C GLU A 118 10.84 -0.99 -7.23
N PRO A 119 11.91 -0.32 -7.71
CA PRO A 119 12.86 -0.93 -8.62
C PRO A 119 13.75 -2.01 -8.01
N LYS A 120 13.77 -2.15 -6.67
CA LYS A 120 14.61 -3.12 -5.98
C LYS A 120 13.89 -4.39 -5.56
N SER A 121 12.60 -4.30 -5.24
CA SER A 121 11.83 -5.42 -4.70
C SER A 121 10.39 -5.49 -5.18
N GLY A 122 9.98 -4.61 -6.09
CA GLY A 122 8.65 -4.60 -6.67
C GLY A 122 8.37 -5.89 -7.44
N ALA A 123 7.27 -6.54 -7.11
CA ALA A 123 6.95 -7.87 -7.61
C ALA A 123 5.68 -7.90 -8.46
N VAL A 124 5.20 -6.75 -8.87
CA VAL A 124 4.05 -6.63 -9.79
C VAL A 124 4.52 -6.38 -11.22
N CYS A 125 5.52 -5.53 -11.42
CA CYS A 125 6.07 -5.23 -12.75
C CYS A 125 7.54 -4.74 -12.76
N SER A 126 8.09 -4.24 -11.64
CA SER A 126 9.42 -3.61 -11.65
C SER A 126 10.57 -4.62 -11.65
N CYS A 127 10.59 -5.58 -10.74
CA CYS A 127 11.62 -6.63 -10.65
C CYS A 127 11.08 -8.00 -11.05
N ASN A 128 9.85 -8.29 -10.68
CA ASN A 128 9.15 -9.52 -10.97
C ASN A 128 7.73 -9.21 -11.41
N ASP A 129 7.10 -10.15 -12.10
CA ASP A 129 5.72 -10.08 -12.54
C ASP A 129 4.94 -11.28 -11.99
N ILE A 130 4.76 -11.29 -10.67
CA ILE A 130 4.16 -12.43 -9.97
C ILE A 130 2.71 -12.66 -10.38
N PHE A 131 1.98 -11.60 -10.75
CA PHE A 131 0.58 -11.74 -11.15
C PHE A 131 0.41 -12.47 -12.49
N ASN A 132 1.41 -12.44 -13.38
CA ASN A 132 1.33 -13.06 -14.70
C ASN A 132 2.23 -14.29 -14.87
N VAL A 133 3.36 -14.37 -14.15
CA VAL A 133 4.41 -15.38 -14.39
C VAL A 133 4.20 -16.65 -13.56
N ILE A 134 3.56 -16.58 -12.41
CA ILE A 134 3.31 -17.76 -11.59
C ILE A 134 2.13 -18.54 -12.15
N HIS A 135 2.44 -19.70 -12.78
CA HIS A 135 1.42 -20.63 -13.23
C HIS A 135 0.74 -21.36 -12.06
N GLY A 136 -0.52 -21.75 -12.24
CA GLY A 136 -1.27 -22.55 -11.27
C GLY A 136 -2.10 -21.77 -10.25
N HIS A 137 -2.18 -20.45 -10.35
CA HIS A 137 -3.12 -19.69 -9.56
C HIS A 137 -4.52 -19.72 -10.19
N ASN A 138 -5.53 -20.00 -9.38
CA ASN A 138 -6.94 -19.98 -9.78
C ASN A 138 -7.54 -18.57 -9.84
N HIS A 139 -6.73 -17.53 -9.63
CA HIS A 139 -7.18 -16.15 -9.59
C HIS A 139 -6.18 -15.24 -10.31
N LYS A 140 -6.72 -14.41 -11.20
CA LYS A 140 -5.94 -13.39 -11.90
C LYS A 140 -6.18 -12.04 -11.24
N VAL A 141 -5.09 -11.36 -10.85
CA VAL A 141 -5.12 -10.02 -10.31
C VAL A 141 -4.81 -9.02 -11.41
N GLU A 142 -5.66 -8.00 -11.57
CA GLU A 142 -5.35 -6.85 -12.42
C GLU A 142 -4.55 -5.82 -11.63
N TYR A 143 -3.79 -4.97 -12.31
CA TYR A 143 -3.07 -3.89 -11.64
C TYR A 143 -2.95 -2.63 -12.52
N GLU A 144 -2.72 -1.51 -11.84
CA GLU A 144 -2.41 -0.22 -12.44
C GLU A 144 -1.42 0.52 -11.53
N GLY A 145 -0.26 0.89 -12.06
CA GLY A 145 0.78 1.61 -11.32
C GLY A 145 0.85 3.09 -11.69
N GLY A 146 1.53 3.87 -10.84
CA GLY A 146 1.77 5.29 -11.08
C GLY A 146 0.65 6.23 -10.62
N LEU A 147 -0.28 5.74 -9.80
CA LEU A 147 -1.38 6.56 -9.29
C LEU A 147 -0.89 7.48 -8.17
N LEU A 148 -0.86 8.80 -8.40
CA LEU A 148 -0.21 9.79 -7.53
C LEU A 148 1.27 9.44 -7.25
N GLU A 149 1.96 9.00 -8.28
CA GLU A 149 3.33 8.47 -8.19
C GLU A 149 4.30 9.46 -7.55
N GLU A 150 4.27 10.73 -7.96
CA GLU A 150 5.18 11.77 -7.46
C GLU A 150 5.05 11.94 -5.94
N GLN A 151 3.83 11.98 -5.42
CA GLN A 151 3.56 12.13 -4.00
C GLN A 151 4.01 10.89 -3.21
N CYS A 152 3.72 9.71 -3.71
CA CYS A 152 4.12 8.45 -3.09
C CYS A 152 5.65 8.29 -3.08
N ALA A 153 6.32 8.60 -4.19
CA ALA A 153 7.77 8.55 -4.29
C ALA A 153 8.45 9.59 -3.38
N ALA A 154 7.89 10.80 -3.29
CA ALA A 154 8.41 11.86 -2.44
C ALA A 154 8.39 11.45 -0.94
N MET A 155 7.31 10.84 -0.45
CA MET A 155 7.24 10.35 0.92
C MET A 155 8.36 9.34 1.24
N MET A 156 8.60 8.39 0.34
CA MET A 156 9.67 7.39 0.50
C MET A 156 11.04 8.05 0.53
N LYS A 157 11.32 8.92 -0.43
CA LYS A 157 12.59 9.64 -0.55
C LYS A 157 12.91 10.47 0.68
N ASP A 158 11.95 11.23 1.17
CA ASP A 158 12.12 12.11 2.33
C ASP A 158 12.30 11.31 3.62
N PHE A 159 11.58 10.22 3.78
CA PHE A 159 11.74 9.32 4.93
C PHE A 159 13.16 8.75 5.03
N PHE A 160 13.68 8.19 3.94
CA PHE A 160 15.04 7.62 3.93
C PHE A 160 16.13 8.68 4.03
N LYS A 161 15.91 9.88 3.49
CA LYS A 161 16.81 11.02 3.68
C LYS A 161 16.90 11.39 5.17
N ASN A 162 15.78 11.46 5.87
CA ASN A 162 15.73 11.80 7.30
C ASN A 162 16.36 10.71 8.18
N ILE A 163 16.23 9.42 7.82
CA ILE A 163 16.93 8.33 8.51
C ILE A 163 18.44 8.52 8.38
N ARG A 164 18.97 8.72 7.17
CA ARG A 164 20.42 8.93 6.96
C ARG A 164 20.98 10.11 7.76
N ILE A 165 20.22 11.23 7.83
CA ILE A 165 20.61 12.40 8.63
C ILE A 165 20.64 12.09 10.12
N ARG A 166 19.72 11.30 10.64
CA ARG A 166 19.71 10.88 12.06
C ARG A 166 20.89 9.97 12.39
N ASP A 167 21.19 9.03 11.52
CA ASP A 167 22.26 8.06 11.73
C ASP A 167 23.63 8.73 11.67
N SER A 168 23.85 9.67 10.75
CA SER A 168 25.10 10.45 10.65
C SER A 168 25.37 11.41 11.83
N LYS A 169 24.39 11.64 12.70
CA LYS A 169 24.56 12.46 13.93
C LYS A 169 24.84 11.61 15.18
N LYS A 170 24.85 10.29 15.05
CA LYS A 170 25.16 9.36 16.15
C LYS A 170 26.62 8.91 16.19
N ASP A 171 27.37 9.19 15.12
CA ASP A 171 28.82 9.01 14.98
C ASP A 171 29.53 10.33 15.34
#